data_1e1bc7608b140705ea2943556227dbc2
#
_entry.id   1e1bc7608b140705ea2943556227dbc2
#
_cell.length_a   1.000
_cell.length_b   1.000
_cell.length_c   1.000
_cell.angle_alpha   90.00
_cell.angle_beta   90.00
_cell.angle_gamma   90.00
#
_symmetry.space_group_name_H-M   'P 1'
#
loop_
_entity.id
_entity.type
_entity.pdbx_description
1 polymer ?
#
loop_
_entity_poly.entity_id
_entity_poly.type
_entity_poly.pdbx_seq_one_letter_code
_entity_poly.pdbx_strand_id
1 'polypeptide(L)'
;MGVTSCTEVRYIWYKDGQEITGEINSTLTVSEPGNYSVDVALSEGCTTNDEIIIEFYTPQTIGSLPVLNSCDNLIADGDATFNLNLQTPNIIAQLTPSEYTIDYFETQENAENNTNPIISTDTYDNIIPFSQTIYARVVENTYPDCYSIASFELNSINPPETIVPTPLEECDDDYDGITSFNLTDKDIEILNGQTGITVTYHELEEDAETGDNPITDPYLNTNPDN
;
A
#
# COMPACT_ATOMS: atom_id res chain seq x y z
N MET A 1 -45.73 59.52 10.88
CA MET A 1 -45.44 58.52 9.84
C MET A 1 -44.53 57.48 10.47
N GLY A 2 -45.08 56.32 10.86
CA GLY A 2 -44.32 55.25 11.42
C GLY A 2 -43.63 54.51 10.26
N VAL A 3 -42.32 54.43 10.30
CA VAL A 3 -41.54 53.51 9.44
C VAL A 3 -41.78 52.14 10.00
N THR A 4 -42.65 51.36 9.37
CA THR A 4 -42.75 49.92 9.64
C THR A 4 -41.44 49.28 9.11
N SER A 5 -40.62 48.81 10.03
CA SER A 5 -39.40 48.05 9.72
C SER A 5 -39.80 46.77 8.96
N CYS A 6 -39.37 46.67 7.70
CA CYS A 6 -39.44 45.43 6.93
C CYS A 6 -38.46 44.42 7.54
N THR A 7 -38.93 43.51 8.37
CA THR A 7 -38.04 42.59 9.12
C THR A 7 -38.42 41.12 9.00
N GLU A 8 -39.45 40.78 8.25
CA GLU A 8 -39.80 39.37 8.08
C GLU A 8 -39.32 38.85 6.73
N VAL A 9 -38.29 38.02 6.77
CA VAL A 9 -37.77 37.29 5.61
C VAL A 9 -38.45 35.93 5.58
N ARG A 10 -38.98 35.56 4.44
CA ARG A 10 -39.63 34.27 4.22
C ARG A 10 -38.81 33.48 3.23
N TYR A 11 -38.59 32.17 3.53
CA TYR A 11 -37.90 31.22 2.68
C TYR A 11 -38.89 30.16 2.19
N ILE A 12 -38.85 29.84 0.89
CA ILE A 12 -39.58 28.72 0.28
C ILE A 12 -38.57 27.89 -0.47
N TRP A 13 -38.42 26.65 -0.05
CA TRP A 13 -37.45 25.71 -0.63
C TRP A 13 -38.10 24.77 -1.63
N TYR A 14 -37.38 24.44 -2.67
CA TYR A 14 -37.80 23.50 -3.71
C TYR A 14 -36.73 22.44 -3.94
N LYS A 15 -37.15 21.23 -4.33
CA LYS A 15 -36.34 20.19 -4.89
C LYS A 15 -36.88 19.80 -6.26
N ASP A 16 -36.07 19.85 -7.30
CA ASP A 16 -36.44 19.54 -8.69
C ASP A 16 -37.73 20.27 -9.14
N GLY A 17 -37.86 21.50 -8.69
CA GLY A 17 -39.03 22.38 -8.97
C GLY A 17 -40.27 22.07 -8.15
N GLN A 18 -40.23 21.15 -7.20
CA GLN A 18 -41.34 20.85 -6.28
C GLN A 18 -41.07 21.48 -4.92
N GLU A 19 -42.08 22.18 -4.36
CA GLU A 19 -41.98 22.83 -3.04
C GLU A 19 -41.77 21.78 -1.93
N ILE A 20 -40.78 22.05 -1.06
CA ILE A 20 -40.52 21.28 0.16
C ILE A 20 -41.35 21.90 1.27
N THR A 21 -42.53 21.34 1.50
CA THR A 21 -43.51 21.92 2.45
C THR A 21 -43.04 21.81 3.89
N GLY A 22 -43.12 22.93 4.63
CA GLY A 22 -42.75 22.98 6.05
C GLY A 22 -41.33 23.45 6.34
N GLU A 23 -40.48 23.57 5.33
CA GLU A 23 -39.12 24.12 5.46
C GLU A 23 -39.16 25.64 5.26
N ILE A 24 -39.06 26.37 6.38
CA ILE A 24 -39.16 27.84 6.40
C ILE A 24 -37.89 28.52 6.91
N ASN A 25 -36.88 27.75 7.27
CA ASN A 25 -35.62 28.25 7.82
C ASN A 25 -34.70 28.81 6.72
N SER A 26 -33.75 29.66 7.10
CA SER A 26 -32.70 30.17 6.21
C SER A 26 -31.70 29.14 5.74
N THR A 27 -31.76 27.92 6.29
CA THR A 27 -30.91 26.78 5.94
C THR A 27 -31.77 25.55 5.71
N LEU A 28 -31.39 24.74 4.73
CA LEU A 28 -31.99 23.44 4.43
C LEU A 28 -30.93 22.38 4.52
N THR A 29 -31.20 21.31 5.31
CA THR A 29 -30.34 20.11 5.33
C THR A 29 -30.91 19.09 4.36
N VAL A 30 -30.09 18.63 3.42
CA VAL A 30 -30.49 17.67 2.39
C VAL A 30 -29.74 16.37 2.51
N SER A 31 -30.43 15.25 2.23
CA SER A 31 -29.88 13.89 2.27
C SER A 31 -30.01 13.15 0.93
N GLU A 32 -30.50 13.83 -0.10
CA GLU A 32 -30.68 13.26 -1.44
C GLU A 32 -30.10 14.18 -2.51
N PRO A 33 -29.59 13.65 -3.62
CA PRO A 33 -29.19 14.47 -4.74
C PRO A 33 -30.40 15.14 -5.41
N GLY A 34 -30.18 16.25 -6.11
CA GLY A 34 -31.20 16.95 -6.83
C GLY A 34 -30.86 18.43 -7.09
N ASN A 35 -31.70 19.09 -7.83
CA ASN A 35 -31.62 20.55 -8.00
C ASN A 35 -32.46 21.23 -6.90
N TYR A 36 -31.78 21.91 -5.98
CA TYR A 36 -32.42 22.64 -4.89
C TYR A 36 -32.41 24.12 -5.19
N SER A 37 -33.58 24.75 -4.99
CA SER A 37 -33.72 26.22 -5.13
C SER A 37 -34.47 26.82 -3.94
N VAL A 38 -34.19 28.08 -3.70
CA VAL A 38 -34.85 28.85 -2.64
C VAL A 38 -35.38 30.17 -3.18
N ASP A 39 -36.63 30.44 -2.89
CA ASP A 39 -37.20 31.77 -3.04
C ASP A 39 -37.14 32.51 -1.69
N VAL A 40 -36.53 33.68 -1.71
CA VAL A 40 -36.43 34.54 -0.54
C VAL A 40 -37.35 35.78 -0.78
N ALA A 41 -38.33 35.96 0.08
CA ALA A 41 -39.29 37.03 -0.04
C ALA A 41 -39.24 37.93 1.19
N LEU A 42 -39.33 39.23 0.95
CA LEU A 42 -39.61 40.25 1.97
C LEU A 42 -41.10 40.52 2.04
N SER A 43 -41.60 40.96 3.21
CA SER A 43 -43.03 41.24 3.47
C SER A 43 -43.68 42.24 2.53
N GLU A 44 -42.88 43.02 1.78
CA GLU A 44 -43.36 44.05 0.83
C GLU A 44 -43.34 43.59 -0.64
N GLY A 45 -43.19 42.29 -0.91
CA GLY A 45 -43.30 41.71 -2.24
C GLY A 45 -42.01 41.69 -3.07
N CYS A 46 -40.85 42.06 -2.50
CA CYS A 46 -39.57 41.86 -3.16
C CYS A 46 -39.14 40.39 -3.00
N THR A 47 -38.90 39.72 -4.10
CA THR A 47 -38.44 38.32 -4.12
C THR A 47 -37.09 38.18 -4.84
N THR A 48 -36.27 37.28 -4.39
CA THR A 48 -35.09 36.82 -5.11
C THR A 48 -35.01 35.30 -5.00
N ASN A 49 -34.36 34.67 -5.93
CA ASN A 49 -34.14 33.22 -5.91
C ASN A 49 -32.70 32.87 -6.20
N ASP A 50 -32.31 31.66 -5.76
CA ASP A 50 -31.04 31.04 -6.11
C ASP A 50 -31.23 29.53 -6.20
N GLU A 51 -30.33 28.86 -6.91
CA GLU A 51 -30.39 27.40 -7.11
C GLU A 51 -29.01 26.76 -7.00
N ILE A 52 -28.97 25.51 -6.56
CA ILE A 52 -27.77 24.69 -6.47
C ILE A 52 -28.09 23.23 -6.83
N ILE A 53 -27.22 22.62 -7.61
CA ILE A 53 -27.27 21.17 -7.87
C ILE A 53 -26.46 20.49 -6.78
N ILE A 54 -27.07 19.54 -6.08
CA ILE A 54 -26.44 18.68 -5.09
C ILE A 54 -26.25 17.29 -5.69
N GLU A 55 -25.04 16.84 -5.72
CA GLU A 55 -24.66 15.48 -6.10
C GLU A 55 -23.92 14.81 -4.94
N PHE A 56 -24.18 13.53 -4.70
CA PHE A 56 -23.46 12.76 -3.72
C PHE A 56 -22.46 11.83 -4.44
N TYR A 57 -21.20 12.00 -4.15
CA TYR A 57 -20.16 11.09 -4.58
C TYR A 57 -19.99 9.99 -3.54
N THR A 58 -19.97 8.73 -4.00
CA THR A 58 -19.65 7.60 -3.15
C THR A 58 -18.22 7.14 -3.49
N PRO A 59 -17.28 7.20 -2.54
CA PRO A 59 -15.93 6.72 -2.77
C PRO A 59 -15.94 5.25 -3.20
N GLN A 60 -15.02 4.87 -4.08
CA GLN A 60 -14.92 3.52 -4.57
C GLN A 60 -14.37 2.60 -3.47
N THR A 61 -14.90 1.39 -3.41
CA THR A 61 -14.43 0.39 -2.45
C THR A 61 -13.20 -0.32 -3.01
N ILE A 62 -12.13 -0.36 -2.22
CA ILE A 62 -10.93 -1.11 -2.52
C ILE A 62 -11.00 -2.41 -1.72
N GLY A 63 -10.87 -3.54 -2.41
CA GLY A 63 -10.86 -4.87 -1.80
C GLY A 63 -9.52 -5.19 -1.14
N SER A 64 -9.31 -6.47 -0.84
CA SER A 64 -8.06 -6.93 -0.22
C SER A 64 -6.86 -6.68 -1.13
N LEU A 65 -5.78 -6.20 -0.52
CA LEU A 65 -4.49 -6.01 -1.16
C LEU A 65 -3.54 -7.17 -0.80
N PRO A 66 -2.62 -7.56 -1.70
CA PRO A 66 -1.63 -8.58 -1.38
C PRO A 66 -0.69 -8.13 -0.26
N VAL A 67 -0.16 -9.09 0.50
CA VAL A 67 0.89 -8.85 1.48
C VAL A 67 2.18 -8.48 0.74
N LEU A 68 2.91 -7.48 1.24
CA LEU A 68 4.27 -7.20 0.80
C LEU A 68 5.25 -7.98 1.68
N ASN A 69 6.02 -8.83 1.06
CA ASN A 69 7.08 -9.59 1.72
C ASN A 69 8.43 -8.97 1.41
N SER A 70 9.28 -8.85 2.42
CA SER A 70 10.69 -8.47 2.30
C SER A 70 11.54 -9.35 3.18
N CYS A 71 12.78 -9.62 2.74
CA CYS A 71 13.73 -10.32 3.60
C CYS A 71 14.14 -9.41 4.75
N ASP A 72 14.13 -9.98 5.95
CA ASP A 72 14.81 -9.39 7.10
C ASP A 72 16.29 -9.19 6.78
N ASN A 73 16.91 -8.24 7.45
CA ASN A 73 18.36 -8.10 7.42
C ASN A 73 19.01 -9.38 8.03
N LEU A 74 20.34 -9.43 8.05
CA LEU A 74 21.08 -10.62 8.50
C LEU A 74 20.93 -10.97 10.00
N ILE A 75 20.17 -10.19 10.78
CA ILE A 75 20.08 -10.33 12.25
C ILE A 75 18.82 -11.11 12.67
N ALA A 76 17.86 -11.29 11.78
CA ALA A 76 16.57 -11.96 12.04
C ALA A 76 15.81 -11.36 13.24
N ASP A 77 15.76 -10.02 13.32
CA ASP A 77 15.07 -9.26 14.35
C ASP A 77 13.67 -8.76 13.92
N GLY A 78 13.28 -9.04 12.70
CA GLY A 78 12.00 -8.68 12.11
C GLY A 78 12.01 -7.33 11.40
N ASP A 79 13.17 -6.69 11.28
CA ASP A 79 13.31 -5.40 10.59
C ASP A 79 13.65 -5.61 9.11
N ALA A 80 12.88 -5.00 8.24
CA ALA A 80 13.07 -5.09 6.79
C ALA A 80 12.66 -3.79 6.09
N THR A 81 13.23 -3.55 4.91
CA THR A 81 12.86 -2.41 4.07
C THR A 81 11.85 -2.83 3.00
N PHE A 82 10.81 -2.04 2.83
CA PHE A 82 9.70 -2.30 1.91
C PHE A 82 9.53 -1.17 0.89
N ASN A 83 9.16 -1.54 -0.33
CA ASN A 83 8.68 -0.60 -1.32
C ASN A 83 7.14 -0.59 -1.34
N LEU A 84 6.52 0.38 -0.66
CA LEU A 84 5.07 0.50 -0.55
C LEU A 84 4.42 0.82 -1.90
N ASN A 85 5.16 1.45 -2.83
CA ASN A 85 4.66 1.81 -4.15
C ASN A 85 4.28 0.59 -5.01
N LEU A 86 4.72 -0.62 -4.63
CA LEU A 86 4.29 -1.87 -5.26
C LEU A 86 2.78 -2.15 -5.09
N GLN A 87 2.13 -1.50 -4.11
CA GLN A 87 0.67 -1.60 -3.93
C GLN A 87 -0.11 -0.66 -4.84
N THR A 88 0.50 0.42 -5.32
CA THR A 88 -0.18 1.41 -6.17
C THR A 88 -0.87 0.79 -7.38
N PRO A 89 -0.25 -0.10 -8.18
CA PRO A 89 -0.93 -0.77 -9.30
C PRO A 89 -2.10 -1.65 -8.85
N ASN A 90 -1.97 -2.33 -7.71
CA ASN A 90 -3.01 -3.21 -7.17
C ASN A 90 -4.24 -2.41 -6.70
N ILE A 91 -4.03 -1.20 -6.19
CA ILE A 91 -5.08 -0.28 -5.80
C ILE A 91 -5.78 0.26 -7.06
N ILE A 92 -5.00 0.84 -7.99
CA ILE A 92 -5.54 1.47 -9.22
C ILE A 92 -6.32 0.46 -10.08
N ALA A 93 -5.89 -0.80 -10.15
CA ALA A 93 -6.57 -1.84 -10.93
C ALA A 93 -8.01 -2.12 -10.45
N GLN A 94 -8.37 -1.72 -9.23
CA GLN A 94 -9.70 -1.89 -8.65
C GLN A 94 -10.60 -0.66 -8.81
N LEU A 95 -10.07 0.43 -9.37
CA LEU A 95 -10.74 1.72 -9.48
C LEU A 95 -11.21 1.97 -10.91
N THR A 96 -12.23 2.82 -11.06
CA THR A 96 -12.60 3.33 -12.39
C THR A 96 -11.51 4.25 -12.93
N PRO A 97 -11.31 4.30 -14.27
CA PRO A 97 -10.28 5.16 -14.85
C PRO A 97 -10.48 6.64 -14.47
N SER A 98 -9.56 7.17 -13.68
CA SER A 98 -9.48 8.56 -13.22
C SER A 98 -8.07 8.86 -12.71
N GLU A 99 -7.83 10.07 -12.27
CA GLU A 99 -6.59 10.45 -11.60
C GLU A 99 -6.76 10.36 -10.08
N TYR A 100 -5.85 9.61 -9.43
CA TYR A 100 -5.87 9.38 -8.00
C TYR A 100 -4.57 9.84 -7.34
N THR A 101 -4.71 10.35 -6.12
CA THR A 101 -3.60 10.53 -5.18
C THR A 101 -3.68 9.42 -4.14
N ILE A 102 -2.54 8.73 -3.92
CA ILE A 102 -2.43 7.63 -2.96
C ILE A 102 -1.31 7.97 -1.98
N ASP A 103 -1.67 8.10 -0.72
CA ASP A 103 -0.75 8.32 0.38
C ASP A 103 -0.81 7.13 1.36
N TYR A 104 0.32 6.79 1.95
CA TYR A 104 0.46 5.67 2.89
C TYR A 104 0.67 6.16 4.31
N PHE A 105 0.12 5.41 5.29
CA PHE A 105 0.11 5.77 6.71
C PHE A 105 0.34 4.56 7.59
N GLU A 106 0.96 4.76 8.74
CA GLU A 106 1.21 3.71 9.73
C GLU A 106 -0.03 3.36 10.56
N THR A 107 -1.01 4.26 10.65
CA THR A 107 -2.24 4.06 11.42
C THR A 107 -3.48 4.47 10.63
N GLN A 108 -4.60 3.81 10.92
CA GLN A 108 -5.88 4.16 10.34
C GLN A 108 -6.29 5.60 10.69
N GLU A 109 -6.06 6.03 11.92
CA GLU A 109 -6.38 7.39 12.38
C GLU A 109 -5.62 8.46 11.57
N ASN A 110 -4.33 8.22 11.28
CA ASN A 110 -3.54 9.11 10.44
C ASN A 110 -4.08 9.17 9.01
N ALA A 111 -4.49 8.02 8.45
CA ALA A 111 -5.09 7.95 7.12
C ALA A 111 -6.45 8.68 7.06
N GLU A 112 -7.30 8.54 8.08
CA GLU A 112 -8.60 9.23 8.17
C GLU A 112 -8.42 10.74 8.27
N ASN A 113 -7.48 11.20 9.09
CA ASN A 113 -7.23 12.62 9.32
C ASN A 113 -6.25 13.26 8.33
N ASN A 114 -5.67 12.46 7.42
CA ASN A 114 -4.62 12.89 6.48
C ASN A 114 -3.44 13.57 7.18
N THR A 115 -2.94 12.93 8.23
CA THR A 115 -1.83 13.45 9.06
C THR A 115 -0.68 12.45 9.09
N ASN A 116 0.55 12.95 9.13
CA ASN A 116 1.76 12.13 9.20
C ASN A 116 1.87 11.05 8.10
N PRO A 117 1.75 11.41 6.81
CA PRO A 117 1.95 10.44 5.74
C PRO A 117 3.39 9.92 5.72
N ILE A 118 3.56 8.68 5.31
CA ILE A 118 4.87 8.07 5.07
C ILE A 118 5.48 8.73 3.82
N ILE A 119 6.65 9.35 3.98
CA ILE A 119 7.32 10.10 2.91
C ILE A 119 8.21 9.21 2.05
N SER A 120 9.00 8.31 2.68
CA SER A 120 9.91 7.41 1.97
C SER A 120 9.19 6.10 1.60
N THR A 121 8.29 6.17 0.63
CA THR A 121 7.43 5.05 0.26
C THR A 121 8.13 3.95 -0.54
N ASP A 122 9.25 4.24 -1.16
CA ASP A 122 10.10 3.30 -1.91
C ASP A 122 11.11 2.55 -1.02
N THR A 123 11.43 3.11 0.15
CA THR A 123 12.41 2.58 1.11
C THR A 123 11.89 2.74 2.54
N TYR A 124 10.73 2.16 2.82
CA TYR A 124 10.11 2.22 4.14
C TYR A 124 10.62 1.08 5.03
N ASP A 125 11.23 1.43 6.15
CA ASP A 125 11.60 0.46 7.18
C ASP A 125 10.42 0.26 8.14
N ASN A 126 10.03 -1.00 8.38
CA ASN A 126 8.93 -1.29 9.29
C ASN A 126 9.29 -0.88 10.73
N ILE A 127 8.31 -0.31 11.43
CA ILE A 127 8.46 0.11 12.83
C ILE A 127 7.92 -0.92 13.83
N ILE A 128 7.21 -1.93 13.32
CA ILE A 128 6.74 -3.08 14.09
C ILE A 128 7.38 -4.33 13.48
N PRO A 129 8.23 -5.03 14.25
CA PRO A 129 8.95 -6.21 13.75
C PRO A 129 8.02 -7.32 13.24
N PHE A 130 8.49 -8.08 12.27
CA PHE A 130 7.86 -9.25 11.65
C PHE A 130 6.60 -8.97 10.84
N SER A 131 5.60 -8.28 11.39
CA SER A 131 4.37 -7.97 10.66
C SER A 131 3.81 -6.62 11.07
N GLN A 132 3.51 -5.78 10.08
CA GLN A 132 2.95 -4.44 10.28
C GLN A 132 1.85 -4.17 9.27
N THR A 133 0.74 -3.57 9.73
CA THR A 133 -0.32 -3.10 8.84
C THR A 133 -0.02 -1.68 8.38
N ILE A 134 -0.14 -1.43 7.08
CA ILE A 134 -0.08 -0.09 6.46
C ILE A 134 -1.44 0.25 5.87
N TYR A 135 -1.80 1.52 5.93
CA TYR A 135 -3.05 2.06 5.43
C TYR A 135 -2.78 2.96 4.23
N ALA A 136 -3.50 2.73 3.14
CA ALA A 136 -3.48 3.55 1.94
C ALA A 136 -4.74 4.43 1.91
N ARG A 137 -4.56 5.74 1.88
CA ARG A 137 -5.62 6.70 1.62
C ARG A 137 -5.64 7.02 0.14
N VAL A 138 -6.77 6.80 -0.51
CA VAL A 138 -6.97 6.97 -1.94
C VAL A 138 -7.99 8.05 -2.19
N VAL A 139 -7.60 9.09 -2.88
CA VAL A 139 -8.42 10.27 -3.20
C VAL A 139 -8.54 10.39 -4.70
N GLU A 140 -9.75 10.49 -5.22
CA GLU A 140 -9.97 10.88 -6.62
C GLU A 140 -9.77 12.40 -6.75
N ASN A 141 -8.87 12.82 -7.64
CA ASN A 141 -8.45 14.23 -7.73
C ASN A 141 -9.59 15.20 -8.08
N THR A 142 -10.64 14.68 -8.72
CA THR A 142 -11.86 15.47 -9.03
C THR A 142 -12.70 15.78 -7.78
N TYR A 143 -12.63 14.88 -6.75
CA TYR A 143 -13.42 14.99 -5.52
C TYR A 143 -12.51 14.85 -4.27
N PRO A 144 -11.68 15.87 -3.99
CA PRO A 144 -10.60 15.76 -2.98
C PRO A 144 -11.10 15.55 -1.54
N ASP A 145 -12.35 15.89 -1.24
CA ASP A 145 -12.97 15.68 0.07
C ASP A 145 -13.49 14.25 0.26
N CYS A 146 -13.56 13.46 -0.83
CA CYS A 146 -13.99 12.08 -0.81
C CYS A 146 -12.79 11.14 -0.91
N TYR A 147 -12.65 10.22 0.03
CA TYR A 147 -11.53 9.29 0.07
C TYR A 147 -11.97 7.88 0.45
N SER A 148 -11.17 6.92 0.06
CA SER A 148 -11.26 5.53 0.50
C SER A 148 -10.00 5.17 1.27
N ILE A 149 -10.12 4.26 2.24
CA ILE A 149 -8.98 3.70 2.95
C ILE A 149 -8.95 2.19 2.70
N ALA A 150 -7.80 1.71 2.29
CA ALA A 150 -7.47 0.29 2.21
C ALA A 150 -6.31 -0.02 3.15
N SER A 151 -6.15 -1.28 3.52
CA SER A 151 -4.99 -1.72 4.30
C SER A 151 -4.36 -2.96 3.69
N PHE A 152 -3.07 -3.13 3.95
CA PHE A 152 -2.30 -4.30 3.60
C PHE A 152 -1.24 -4.56 4.65
N GLU A 153 -0.70 -5.78 4.64
CA GLU A 153 0.34 -6.17 5.58
C GLU A 153 1.71 -6.15 4.93
N LEU A 154 2.69 -5.71 5.69
CA LEU A 154 4.10 -5.95 5.49
C LEU A 154 4.46 -7.18 6.28
N ASN A 155 5.28 -8.06 5.70
CA ASN A 155 5.75 -9.25 6.36
C ASN A 155 7.26 -9.41 6.15
N SER A 156 8.02 -9.30 7.22
CA SER A 156 9.46 -9.54 7.23
C SER A 156 9.72 -11.04 7.36
N ILE A 157 10.49 -11.59 6.42
CA ILE A 157 10.82 -13.01 6.34
C ILE A 157 12.25 -13.18 6.80
N ASN A 158 12.47 -13.98 7.84
CA ASN A 158 13.81 -14.29 8.31
C ASN A 158 14.67 -14.92 7.20
N PRO A 159 15.94 -14.54 7.11
CA PRO A 159 16.87 -15.19 6.19
C PRO A 159 17.05 -16.67 6.59
N PRO A 160 17.45 -17.55 5.65
CA PRO A 160 17.82 -18.90 5.97
C PRO A 160 18.97 -18.96 7.00
N GLU A 161 18.90 -19.92 7.92
CA GLU A 161 20.02 -20.18 8.81
C GLU A 161 21.17 -20.79 8.02
N THR A 162 22.36 -20.22 8.17
CA THR A 162 23.57 -20.75 7.54
C THR A 162 24.31 -21.73 8.46
N ILE A 163 24.67 -22.88 7.93
CA ILE A 163 25.51 -23.87 8.62
C ILE A 163 26.79 -24.09 7.81
N VAL A 164 27.89 -24.09 8.49
CA VAL A 164 29.20 -24.45 7.86
C VAL A 164 29.20 -25.95 7.67
N PRO A 165 29.20 -26.48 6.43
CA PRO A 165 29.22 -27.89 6.17
C PRO A 165 30.60 -28.49 6.51
N THR A 166 30.61 -29.81 6.76
CA THR A 166 31.87 -30.54 6.86
C THR A 166 32.61 -30.57 5.51
N PRO A 167 33.95 -30.63 5.50
CA PRO A 167 34.70 -30.72 4.25
C PRO A 167 34.19 -31.83 3.34
N LEU A 168 34.19 -31.59 2.04
CA LEU A 168 33.97 -32.61 1.02
C LEU A 168 35.34 -33.18 0.61
N GLU A 169 35.51 -34.49 0.75
CA GLU A 169 36.77 -35.18 0.50
C GLU A 169 36.58 -36.20 -0.62
N GLU A 170 37.43 -36.16 -1.65
CA GLU A 170 37.44 -37.09 -2.77
C GLU A 170 38.85 -37.63 -3.00
N CYS A 171 38.93 -38.83 -3.60
CA CYS A 171 40.21 -39.45 -3.93
C CYS A 171 40.74 -38.90 -5.25
N ASP A 172 42.00 -38.49 -5.24
CA ASP A 172 42.76 -38.17 -6.44
C ASP A 172 43.52 -39.46 -6.87
N ASP A 173 43.09 -40.07 -8.00
CA ASP A 173 43.57 -41.37 -8.45
C ASP A 173 44.92 -41.30 -9.14
N ASP A 174 45.31 -40.16 -9.70
CA ASP A 174 46.54 -39.99 -10.47
C ASP A 174 47.58 -39.06 -9.83
N TYR A 175 47.26 -38.52 -8.66
CA TYR A 175 48.14 -37.68 -7.82
C TYR A 175 48.55 -36.36 -8.46
N ASP A 176 47.66 -35.78 -9.32
CA ASP A 176 47.90 -34.49 -9.92
C ASP A 176 47.29 -33.31 -9.13
N GLY A 177 46.55 -33.62 -8.08
CA GLY A 177 45.87 -32.66 -7.21
C GLY A 177 44.54 -32.14 -7.77
N ILE A 178 44.03 -32.73 -8.87
CA ILE A 178 42.78 -32.32 -9.51
C ILE A 178 41.77 -33.46 -9.45
N THR A 179 40.62 -33.24 -8.86
CA THR A 179 39.53 -34.21 -8.78
C THR A 179 38.16 -33.58 -8.92
N SER A 180 37.16 -34.41 -9.11
CA SER A 180 35.78 -33.97 -9.34
C SER A 180 34.93 -34.12 -8.08
N PHE A 181 34.21 -33.08 -7.68
CA PHE A 181 33.37 -33.06 -6.50
C PHE A 181 31.89 -32.88 -6.87
N ASN A 182 31.02 -33.62 -6.20
CA ASN A 182 29.58 -33.36 -6.23
C ASN A 182 29.23 -32.44 -5.06
N LEU A 183 29.13 -31.15 -5.32
CA LEU A 183 28.84 -30.13 -4.28
C LEU A 183 27.46 -30.35 -3.65
N THR A 184 26.47 -30.79 -4.43
CA THR A 184 25.10 -31.09 -3.99
C THR A 184 25.01 -32.20 -2.93
N ASP A 185 26.08 -33.01 -2.72
CA ASP A 185 26.13 -33.95 -1.59
C ASP A 185 26.10 -33.24 -0.23
N LYS A 186 26.38 -31.94 -0.19
CA LYS A 186 26.32 -31.11 1.01
C LYS A 186 24.99 -30.40 1.22
N ASP A 187 24.07 -30.44 0.26
CA ASP A 187 22.78 -29.75 0.34
C ASP A 187 22.00 -30.10 1.62
N ILE A 188 21.96 -31.39 1.98
CA ILE A 188 21.22 -31.86 3.17
C ILE A 188 21.81 -31.27 4.46
N GLU A 189 23.16 -31.21 4.53
CA GLU A 189 23.85 -30.65 5.68
C GLU A 189 23.63 -29.13 5.78
N ILE A 190 23.78 -28.42 4.66
CA ILE A 190 23.58 -26.96 4.57
C ILE A 190 22.13 -26.58 4.89
N LEU A 191 21.16 -27.29 4.33
CA LEU A 191 19.74 -27.01 4.54
C LEU A 191 19.28 -27.28 5.98
N ASN A 192 19.93 -28.19 6.70
CA ASN A 192 19.63 -28.52 8.09
C ASN A 192 18.12 -28.70 8.38
N GLY A 193 17.40 -29.32 7.45
CA GLY A 193 15.95 -29.52 7.57
C GLY A 193 15.07 -28.35 7.20
N GLN A 194 15.64 -27.22 6.79
CA GLN A 194 14.88 -26.09 6.25
C GLN A 194 14.27 -26.46 4.90
N THR A 195 13.08 -25.95 4.58
CA THR A 195 12.33 -26.25 3.35
C THR A 195 12.04 -24.99 2.54
N GLY A 196 11.89 -25.15 1.21
CA GLY A 196 11.60 -24.01 0.31
C GLY A 196 12.83 -23.14 0.01
N ILE A 197 14.04 -23.66 0.29
CA ILE A 197 15.32 -22.99 0.08
C ILE A 197 16.05 -23.71 -1.04
N THR A 198 16.73 -22.95 -1.89
CA THR A 198 17.62 -23.48 -2.94
C THR A 198 19.06 -23.18 -2.55
N VAL A 199 19.94 -24.17 -2.65
CA VAL A 199 21.37 -24.00 -2.46
C VAL A 199 22.04 -23.80 -3.82
N THR A 200 22.91 -22.81 -3.92
CA THR A 200 23.77 -22.56 -5.08
C THR A 200 25.21 -22.44 -4.61
N TYR A 201 26.13 -22.87 -5.45
CA TYR A 201 27.55 -22.86 -5.15
C TYR A 201 28.27 -21.89 -6.07
N HIS A 202 29.25 -21.18 -5.54
CA HIS A 202 29.99 -20.15 -6.27
C HIS A 202 31.45 -20.18 -5.89
N GLU A 203 32.36 -19.84 -6.83
CA GLU A 203 33.78 -19.73 -6.54
C GLU A 203 34.16 -18.42 -5.84
N LEU A 204 33.36 -17.37 -6.06
CA LEU A 204 33.61 -16.06 -5.50
C LEU A 204 32.45 -15.66 -4.59
N GLU A 205 32.76 -14.99 -3.48
CA GLU A 205 31.76 -14.43 -2.55
C GLU A 205 30.85 -13.42 -3.23
N GLU A 206 31.40 -12.57 -4.12
CA GLU A 206 30.63 -11.59 -4.89
C GLU A 206 29.57 -12.26 -5.78
N ASP A 207 29.92 -13.40 -6.41
CA ASP A 207 28.97 -14.16 -7.24
C ASP A 207 27.90 -14.83 -6.37
N ALA A 208 28.24 -15.27 -5.15
CA ALA A 208 27.27 -15.82 -4.21
C ALA A 208 26.27 -14.76 -3.71
N GLU A 209 26.73 -13.53 -3.47
CA GLU A 209 25.88 -12.39 -3.05
C GLU A 209 24.90 -11.97 -4.16
N THR A 210 25.34 -11.98 -5.42
CA THR A 210 24.52 -11.58 -6.57
C THR A 210 23.71 -12.71 -7.18
N GLY A 211 24.09 -13.98 -6.89
CA GLY A 211 23.54 -15.18 -7.51
C GLY A 211 24.06 -15.43 -8.93
N ASP A 212 25.14 -14.74 -9.33
CA ASP A 212 25.74 -14.89 -10.64
C ASP A 212 26.71 -16.07 -10.70
N ASN A 213 26.98 -16.56 -11.90
CA ASN A 213 27.97 -17.58 -12.18
C ASN A 213 27.89 -18.83 -11.25
N PRO A 214 26.72 -19.44 -11.04
CA PRO A 214 26.62 -20.62 -10.19
C PRO A 214 27.43 -21.79 -10.78
N ILE A 215 28.13 -22.49 -9.90
CA ILE A 215 28.87 -23.72 -10.26
C ILE A 215 27.85 -24.82 -10.57
N THR A 216 28.12 -25.58 -11.62
CA THR A 216 27.33 -26.77 -11.97
C THR A 216 28.05 -28.04 -11.54
N ASP A 217 27.36 -28.99 -10.95
CA ASP A 217 27.89 -30.31 -10.62
C ASP A 217 28.11 -31.18 -11.86
N PRO A 218 29.14 -32.01 -11.85
CA PRO A 218 30.25 -32.07 -10.88
C PRO A 218 31.23 -30.89 -11.06
N TYR A 219 31.78 -30.39 -9.96
CA TYR A 219 32.79 -29.35 -9.94
C TYR A 219 34.21 -29.97 -10.01
N LEU A 220 35.01 -29.52 -10.94
CA LEU A 220 36.41 -29.86 -11.04
C LEU A 220 37.24 -28.77 -10.37
N ASN A 221 38.04 -29.14 -9.34
CA ASN A 221 38.91 -28.14 -8.73
C ASN A 221 40.02 -27.75 -9.73
N THR A 222 40.29 -26.45 -9.81
CA THR A 222 41.26 -25.88 -10.75
C THR A 222 42.64 -25.66 -10.14
N ASN A 223 42.75 -25.86 -8.84
CA ASN A 223 43.97 -25.60 -8.07
C ASN A 223 44.37 -26.88 -7.34
N PRO A 224 45.53 -27.52 -7.71
CA PRO A 224 46.09 -28.60 -6.93
C PRO A 224 46.34 -28.10 -5.50
N ASP A 225 46.05 -28.85 -4.50
CA ASP A 225 46.28 -28.54 -3.08
C ASP A 225 45.30 -27.52 -2.44
N ASN A 226 44.11 -27.30 -3.00
CA ASN A 226 43.13 -26.41 -2.39
C ASN A 226 41.84 -27.14 -2.08
#